data_f19d1bc8c7363767ecc92fabb1127ccb
#
_entry.id   f19d1bc8c7363767ecc92fabb1127ccb
#
_cell.length_a   1.000
_cell.length_b   1.000
_cell.length_c   1.000
_cell.angle_alpha   90.00
_cell.angle_beta   90.00
_cell.angle_gamma   90.00
#
_symmetry.space_group_name_H-M   'P 1'
#
loop_
_entity.id
_entity.type
_entity.pdbx_description
1 polymer ?
#
loop_
_entity_poly.entity_id
_entity_poly.type
_entity_poly.pdbx_seq_one_letter_code
_entity_poly.pdbx_strand_id
1 'polypeptide(L)'
;MMAVAEASQESLKQRLNVSGGHGLNGTLHVSGAKNSALVLMTASLLSQETIELTNIPALTDIDGMSAILESLGVQVNRASDRIRLTASKLNGSAPPYELVNSLRASFFSIGPLLGRLGHARVPLPGGCRIGARPV
;
A
#
# COMPACT_ATOMS: atom_id res chain seq x y z
N MET A 1 34.69 -5.34 34.12
CA MET A 1 34.79 -4.51 32.91
C MET A 1 34.41 -5.43 31.74
N MET A 2 33.12 -5.51 31.41
CA MET A 2 32.60 -6.40 30.36
C MET A 2 32.51 -5.62 29.07
N ALA A 3 33.23 -6.02 28.04
CA ALA A 3 33.14 -5.48 26.70
C ALA A 3 31.84 -5.95 26.06
N VAL A 4 30.95 -5.00 25.73
CA VAL A 4 29.77 -5.24 24.91
C VAL A 4 30.26 -5.28 23.46
N ALA A 5 30.18 -6.46 22.84
CA ALA A 5 30.45 -6.61 21.42
C ALA A 5 29.31 -5.96 20.64
N GLU A 6 29.59 -4.86 19.93
CA GLU A 6 28.73 -4.31 18.91
C GLU A 6 28.64 -5.30 17.74
N ALA A 7 27.51 -5.97 17.63
CA ALA A 7 27.19 -6.76 16.44
C ALA A 7 26.90 -5.78 15.30
N SER A 8 27.85 -5.62 14.38
CA SER A 8 27.65 -4.96 13.11
C SER A 8 26.50 -5.64 12.35
N GLN A 9 25.41 -4.92 12.11
CA GLN A 9 24.33 -5.33 11.20
C GLN A 9 24.88 -5.34 9.77
N GLU A 10 25.57 -6.39 9.41
CA GLU A 10 25.85 -6.71 8.02
C GLU A 10 24.51 -7.03 7.36
N SER A 11 24.03 -6.11 6.53
CA SER A 11 22.83 -6.27 5.70
C SER A 11 22.97 -7.59 4.93
N LEU A 12 22.25 -8.63 5.35
CA LEU A 12 22.16 -9.91 4.65
C LEU A 12 21.65 -9.65 3.24
N LYS A 13 22.55 -9.59 2.28
CA LYS A 13 22.21 -9.50 0.85
C LYS A 13 21.47 -10.79 0.47
N GLN A 14 20.15 -10.70 0.38
CA GLN A 14 19.35 -11.80 -0.13
C GLN A 14 19.73 -12.08 -1.58
N ARG A 15 19.93 -13.34 -1.91
CA ARG A 15 20.24 -13.79 -3.27
C ARG A 15 19.20 -14.82 -3.68
N LEU A 16 18.70 -14.70 -4.89
CA LEU A 16 17.85 -15.69 -5.52
C LEU A 16 18.70 -16.45 -6.54
N ASN A 17 18.87 -17.75 -6.32
CA ASN A 17 19.52 -18.65 -7.28
C ASN A 17 18.42 -19.37 -8.06
N VAL A 18 18.46 -19.25 -9.39
CA VAL A 18 17.47 -19.88 -10.26
C VAL A 18 18.21 -20.85 -11.18
N SER A 19 17.83 -22.12 -11.14
CA SER A 19 18.30 -23.14 -12.07
C SER A 19 17.16 -23.52 -13.02
N GLY A 20 17.37 -23.35 -14.30
CA GLY A 20 16.42 -23.70 -15.36
C GLY A 20 16.68 -25.09 -15.96
N GLY A 21 16.07 -25.39 -17.10
CA GLY A 21 16.30 -26.61 -17.89
C GLY A 21 15.36 -27.77 -17.58
N HIS A 22 14.34 -27.57 -16.75
CA HIS A 22 13.30 -28.55 -16.46
C HIS A 22 11.95 -28.15 -17.02
N GLY A 23 11.21 -29.08 -17.62
CA GLY A 23 9.84 -28.88 -18.04
C GLY A 23 8.95 -28.67 -16.80
N LEU A 24 8.13 -27.59 -16.80
CA LEU A 24 7.19 -27.32 -15.74
C LEU A 24 5.80 -27.83 -16.14
N ASN A 25 5.14 -28.56 -15.23
CA ASN A 25 3.76 -29.00 -15.38
C ASN A 25 3.04 -28.88 -14.04
N GLY A 26 1.90 -28.17 -14.03
CA GLY A 26 1.15 -27.93 -12.81
C GLY A 26 0.23 -26.73 -12.91
N THR A 27 -0.54 -26.48 -11.84
CA THR A 27 -1.43 -25.35 -11.71
C THR A 27 -0.89 -24.39 -10.65
N LEU A 28 -0.78 -23.12 -10.99
CA LEU A 28 -0.37 -22.04 -10.08
C LEU A 28 -1.54 -21.08 -9.87
N HIS A 29 -1.92 -20.87 -8.61
CA HIS A 29 -2.83 -19.79 -8.24
C HIS A 29 -2.06 -18.48 -8.12
N VAL A 30 -2.40 -17.51 -8.97
CA VAL A 30 -1.74 -16.18 -8.96
C VAL A 30 -2.33 -15.32 -7.87
N SER A 31 -1.47 -14.69 -7.06
CA SER A 31 -1.89 -13.67 -6.09
C SER A 31 -2.36 -12.40 -6.80
N GLY A 32 -3.20 -11.62 -6.12
CA GLY A 32 -3.70 -10.35 -6.64
C GLY A 32 -2.57 -9.36 -6.98
N ALA A 33 -2.83 -8.51 -7.95
CA ALA A 33 -1.88 -7.50 -8.40
C ALA A 33 -1.81 -6.33 -7.40
N LYS A 34 -0.62 -6.03 -6.88
CA LYS A 34 -0.38 -4.92 -5.95
C LYS A 34 -0.99 -3.60 -6.45
N ASN A 35 -0.68 -3.22 -7.69
CA ASN A 35 -1.09 -1.93 -8.22
C ASN A 35 -2.61 -1.82 -8.37
N SER A 36 -3.29 -2.89 -8.77
CA SER A 36 -4.75 -2.93 -8.81
C SER A 36 -5.35 -2.82 -7.41
N ALA A 37 -4.80 -3.54 -6.43
CA ALA A 37 -5.25 -3.48 -5.05
C ALA A 37 -5.17 -2.05 -4.50
N LEU A 38 -4.05 -1.34 -4.68
CA LEU A 38 -3.85 0.03 -4.20
C LEU A 38 -4.88 1.01 -4.79
N VAL A 39 -5.17 0.90 -6.09
CA VAL A 39 -6.20 1.74 -6.75
C VAL A 39 -7.59 1.42 -6.22
N LEU A 40 -7.96 0.14 -6.10
CA LEU A 40 -9.27 -0.28 -5.59
C LEU A 40 -9.45 0.11 -4.12
N MET A 41 -8.40 0.03 -3.30
CA MET A 41 -8.43 0.50 -1.92
C MET A 41 -8.73 2.01 -1.85
N THR A 42 -8.09 2.83 -2.69
CA THR A 42 -8.39 4.28 -2.71
C THR A 42 -9.78 4.58 -3.26
N ALA A 43 -10.29 3.78 -4.20
CA ALA A 43 -11.65 3.93 -4.72
C ALA A 43 -12.73 3.74 -3.63
N SER A 44 -12.43 3.04 -2.53
CA SER A 44 -13.35 2.92 -1.39
C SER A 44 -13.74 4.27 -0.78
N LEU A 45 -12.92 5.29 -0.93
CA LEU A 45 -13.24 6.66 -0.48
C LEU A 45 -14.48 7.25 -1.15
N LEU A 46 -14.89 6.75 -2.32
CA LEU A 46 -16.07 7.22 -3.06
C LEU A 46 -17.39 6.75 -2.45
N SER A 47 -17.40 5.68 -1.65
CA SER A 47 -18.59 5.09 -1.05
C SER A 47 -18.62 5.25 0.46
N GLN A 48 -19.82 5.33 1.03
CA GLN A 48 -20.04 5.24 2.48
C GLN A 48 -20.24 3.80 2.94
N GLU A 49 -20.56 2.91 2.02
CA GLU A 49 -20.78 1.50 2.28
C GLU A 49 -19.47 0.74 2.48
N THR A 50 -19.57 -0.42 3.11
CA THR A 50 -18.42 -1.32 3.25
C THR A 50 -18.10 -1.98 1.92
N ILE A 51 -16.86 -1.81 1.46
CA ILE A 51 -16.32 -2.48 0.28
C ILE A 51 -15.42 -3.60 0.76
N GLU A 52 -15.64 -4.81 0.26
CA GLU A 52 -14.75 -5.95 0.47
C GLU A 52 -13.95 -6.24 -0.81
N LEU A 53 -12.64 -6.29 -0.66
CA LEU A 53 -11.72 -6.71 -1.69
C LEU A 53 -11.10 -8.05 -1.30
N THR A 54 -11.02 -8.98 -2.25
CA THR A 54 -10.44 -10.32 -2.06
C THR A 54 -9.19 -10.49 -2.90
N ASN A 55 -8.41 -11.53 -2.62
CA ASN A 55 -7.14 -11.80 -3.29
C ASN A 55 -6.15 -10.63 -3.16
N ILE A 56 -6.08 -10.03 -1.97
CA ILE A 56 -5.16 -8.93 -1.67
C ILE A 56 -3.80 -9.50 -1.25
N PRO A 57 -2.69 -9.14 -1.92
CA PRO A 57 -1.39 -9.66 -1.58
C PRO A 57 -0.87 -9.11 -0.24
N ALA A 58 -0.10 -9.92 0.49
CA ALA A 58 0.54 -9.50 1.74
C ALA A 58 1.84 -8.74 1.44
N LEU A 59 1.74 -7.42 1.27
CA LEU A 59 2.85 -6.54 0.91
C LEU A 59 2.83 -5.27 1.75
N THR A 60 4.00 -4.72 2.05
CA THR A 60 4.16 -3.48 2.83
C THR A 60 3.46 -2.27 2.21
N ASP A 61 3.36 -2.22 0.87
CA ASP A 61 2.61 -1.15 0.19
C ASP A 61 1.11 -1.18 0.52
N ILE A 62 0.53 -2.37 0.74
CA ILE A 62 -0.87 -2.54 1.15
C ILE A 62 -1.05 -2.04 2.59
N ASP A 63 -0.09 -2.33 3.47
CA ASP A 63 -0.10 -1.85 4.85
C ASP A 63 0.04 -0.32 4.89
N GLY A 64 0.94 0.24 4.07
CA GLY A 64 1.10 1.69 3.91
C GLY A 64 -0.16 2.38 3.40
N MET A 65 -0.84 1.80 2.40
CA MET A 65 -2.11 2.33 1.91
C MET A 65 -3.22 2.23 2.96
N SER A 66 -3.26 1.15 3.72
CA SER A 66 -4.20 0.99 4.84
C SER A 66 -4.03 2.12 5.85
N ALA A 67 -2.79 2.41 6.28
CA ALA A 67 -2.50 3.50 7.21
C ALA A 67 -2.90 4.89 6.65
N ILE A 68 -2.71 5.13 5.35
CA ILE A 68 -3.16 6.36 4.69
C ILE A 68 -4.69 6.47 4.75
N LEU A 69 -5.42 5.41 4.42
CA LEU A 69 -6.88 5.40 4.45
C LEU A 69 -7.42 5.56 5.86
N GLU A 70 -6.81 4.92 6.86
CA GLU A 70 -7.16 5.07 8.27
C GLU A 70 -6.97 6.52 8.74
N SER A 71 -5.90 7.18 8.33
CA SER A 71 -5.66 8.60 8.64
C SER A 71 -6.74 9.53 8.07
N LEU A 72 -7.39 9.12 6.99
CA LEU A 72 -8.52 9.82 6.38
C LEU A 72 -9.87 9.47 7.01
N GLY A 73 -9.92 8.55 7.97
CA GLY A 73 -11.13 8.12 8.68
C GLY A 73 -11.79 6.86 8.13
N VAL A 74 -11.13 6.13 7.23
CA VAL A 74 -11.62 4.83 6.75
C VAL A 74 -11.37 3.77 7.83
N GLN A 75 -12.38 2.97 8.12
CA GLN A 75 -12.22 1.77 8.94
C GLN A 75 -11.65 0.66 8.05
N VAL A 76 -10.48 0.14 8.42
CA VAL A 76 -9.79 -0.91 7.68
C VAL A 76 -9.76 -2.19 8.51
N ASN A 77 -10.34 -3.26 7.98
CA ASN A 77 -10.30 -4.59 8.60
C ASN A 77 -9.68 -5.58 7.62
N ARG A 78 -8.53 -6.14 7.99
CA ARG A 78 -7.81 -7.10 7.18
C ARG A 78 -7.86 -8.49 7.78
N ALA A 79 -8.12 -9.49 6.94
CA ALA A 79 -8.11 -10.91 7.31
C ALA A 79 -7.56 -11.73 6.15
N SER A 80 -6.39 -12.31 6.33
CA SER A 80 -5.70 -13.13 5.30
C SER A 80 -5.54 -12.36 3.98
N ASP A 81 -6.18 -12.82 2.92
CA ASP A 81 -6.18 -12.26 1.57
C ASP A 81 -7.35 -11.29 1.29
N ARG A 82 -8.07 -10.86 2.33
CA ARG A 82 -9.24 -9.98 2.24
C ARG A 82 -9.02 -8.69 3.01
N ILE A 83 -9.60 -7.62 2.50
CA ILE A 83 -9.64 -6.33 3.18
C ILE A 83 -11.05 -5.74 3.06
N ARG A 84 -11.61 -5.30 4.20
CA ARG A 84 -12.86 -4.54 4.26
C ARG A 84 -12.56 -3.10 4.59
N LEU A 85 -13.14 -2.20 3.80
CA LEU A 85 -12.91 -0.77 3.86
C LEU A 85 -14.27 -0.08 4.01
N THR A 86 -14.45 0.67 5.10
CA THR A 86 -15.68 1.43 5.34
C THR A 86 -15.35 2.89 5.54
N ALA A 87 -15.71 3.72 4.56
CA ALA A 87 -15.46 5.16 4.57
C ALA A 87 -16.74 5.96 4.85
N SER A 88 -17.50 5.58 5.89
CA SER A 88 -18.78 6.22 6.24
C SER A 88 -18.60 7.71 6.52
N LYS A 89 -17.55 8.09 7.24
CA LYS A 89 -17.22 9.48 7.56
C LYS A 89 -15.73 9.70 7.39
N LEU A 90 -15.36 10.69 6.56
CA LEU A 90 -13.96 11.09 6.39
C LEU A 90 -13.60 12.18 7.40
N ASN A 91 -12.40 12.10 7.96
CA ASN A 91 -11.87 13.05 8.95
C ASN A 91 -11.17 14.25 8.32
N GLY A 92 -10.93 14.21 7.01
CA GLY A 92 -10.24 15.26 6.27
C GLY A 92 -9.93 14.88 4.84
N SER A 93 -9.33 15.82 4.13
CA SER A 93 -8.94 15.70 2.71
C SER A 93 -7.41 15.64 2.52
N ALA A 94 -6.65 15.50 3.60
CA ALA A 94 -5.19 15.56 3.58
C ALA A 94 -4.58 14.46 4.44
N PRO A 95 -4.00 13.41 3.85
CA PRO A 95 -3.25 12.42 4.60
C PRO A 95 -1.90 13.01 5.10
N PRO A 96 -1.34 12.48 6.21
CA PRO A 96 -0.05 12.92 6.75
C PRO A 96 1.11 12.77 5.75
N TYR A 97 2.01 13.75 5.74
CA TYR A 97 3.16 13.78 4.85
C TYR A 97 4.04 12.52 4.96
N GLU A 98 4.28 12.05 6.18
CA GLU A 98 5.16 10.91 6.48
C GLU A 98 4.65 9.63 5.81
N LEU A 99 3.33 9.42 5.80
CA LEU A 99 2.71 8.26 5.16
C LEU A 99 2.76 8.38 3.64
N VAL A 100 2.46 9.57 3.10
CA VAL A 100 2.46 9.83 1.66
C VAL A 100 3.86 9.72 1.07
N ASN A 101 4.88 10.23 1.79
CA ASN A 101 6.26 10.21 1.32
C ASN A 101 6.84 8.81 1.15
N SER A 102 6.32 7.82 1.88
CA SER A 102 6.75 6.44 1.79
C SER A 102 6.10 5.64 0.66
N LEU A 103 4.96 6.10 0.14
CA LEU A 103 4.15 5.36 -0.83
C LEU A 103 3.65 6.25 -1.97
N ARG A 104 4.25 6.11 -3.16
CA ARG A 104 3.84 6.89 -4.35
C ARG A 104 2.36 6.71 -4.72
N ALA A 105 1.81 5.52 -4.51
CA ALA A 105 0.41 5.21 -4.80
C ALA A 105 -0.59 6.03 -3.94
N SER A 106 -0.14 6.69 -2.89
CA SER A 106 -0.94 7.65 -2.11
C SER A 106 -1.59 8.74 -2.98
N PHE A 107 -0.94 9.07 -4.10
CA PHE A 107 -1.46 10.05 -5.06
C PHE A 107 -2.80 9.65 -5.68
N PHE A 108 -3.11 8.37 -5.76
CA PHE A 108 -4.41 7.88 -6.24
C PHE A 108 -5.59 8.34 -5.37
N SER A 109 -5.36 8.74 -4.13
CA SER A 109 -6.42 9.24 -3.24
C SER A 109 -6.99 10.59 -3.67
N ILE A 110 -6.28 11.38 -4.50
CA ILE A 110 -6.72 12.71 -4.95
C ILE A 110 -8.06 12.63 -5.66
N GLY A 111 -8.20 11.74 -6.64
CA GLY A 111 -9.44 11.62 -7.43
C GLY A 111 -10.67 11.34 -6.57
N PRO A 112 -10.66 10.27 -5.77
CA PRO A 112 -11.77 9.95 -4.88
C PRO A 112 -12.06 11.02 -3.83
N LEU A 113 -11.05 11.63 -3.22
CA LEU A 113 -11.25 12.72 -2.26
C LEU A 113 -11.89 13.95 -2.93
N LEU A 114 -11.39 14.30 -4.12
CA LEU A 114 -11.97 15.42 -4.88
C LEU A 114 -13.43 15.13 -5.28
N GLY A 115 -13.71 13.92 -5.76
CA GLY A 115 -15.07 13.52 -6.15
C GLY A 115 -16.05 13.50 -4.99
N ARG A 116 -15.60 13.13 -3.77
CA ARG A 116 -16.46 13.01 -2.60
C ARG A 116 -16.57 14.30 -1.77
N LEU A 117 -15.48 15.04 -1.63
CA LEU A 117 -15.39 16.22 -0.75
C LEU A 117 -15.37 17.55 -1.51
N GLY A 118 -15.24 17.53 -2.84
CA GLY A 118 -15.07 18.73 -3.65
C GLY A 118 -13.68 19.37 -3.56
N HIS A 119 -12.81 18.87 -2.70
CA HIS A 119 -11.42 19.31 -2.53
C HIS A 119 -10.55 18.18 -2.03
N ALA A 120 -9.26 18.22 -2.37
CA ALA A 120 -8.25 17.30 -1.88
C ALA A 120 -6.91 18.02 -1.73
N ARG A 121 -6.15 17.67 -0.69
CA ARG A 121 -4.78 18.14 -0.48
C ARG A 121 -3.91 16.93 -0.19
N VAL A 122 -3.15 16.48 -1.16
CA VAL A 122 -2.25 15.34 -1.01
C VAL A 122 -0.82 15.85 -1.23
N PRO A 123 0.10 15.65 -0.28
CA PRO A 123 1.50 15.99 -0.48
C PRO A 123 2.05 15.29 -1.72
N LEU A 124 3.00 15.91 -2.39
CA LEU A 124 3.70 15.23 -3.49
C LEU A 124 4.42 14.01 -2.91
N PRO A 125 4.21 12.82 -3.50
CA PRO A 125 4.78 11.61 -2.97
C PRO A 125 6.31 11.65 -3.09
N GLY A 126 6.98 11.26 -2.03
CA GLY A 126 8.43 11.06 -2.01
C GLY A 126 8.85 9.87 -2.88
N GLY A 127 10.15 9.72 -3.03
CA GLY A 127 10.76 8.93 -4.04
C GLY A 127 10.42 7.45 -4.15
N CYS A 128 10.15 7.07 -5.35
CA CYS A 128 10.71 5.84 -5.87
C CYS A 128 12.10 6.21 -6.41
N ARG A 129 13.19 5.64 -5.85
CA ARG A 129 14.58 5.95 -6.25
C ARG A 129 14.96 5.51 -7.68
N ILE A 130 13.98 5.24 -8.54
CA ILE A 130 14.11 4.76 -9.92
C ILE A 130 14.11 5.95 -10.91
N GLY A 131 14.52 7.14 -10.48
CA GLY A 131 14.63 8.34 -11.32
C GLY A 131 13.41 9.28 -11.25
N ALA A 132 13.53 10.43 -11.90
CA ALA A 132 12.50 11.47 -11.93
C ALA A 132 11.27 10.96 -12.71
N ARG A 133 10.16 10.79 -11.98
CA ARG A 133 8.85 10.49 -12.58
C ARG A 133 7.90 11.62 -12.20
N PRO A 134 7.60 12.56 -13.12
CA PRO A 134 6.62 13.60 -12.86
C PRO A 134 5.25 12.97 -12.54
N VAL A 135 4.50 13.59 -11.68
CA VAL A 135 3.10 13.28 -11.34
C VAL A 135 2.21 14.34 -11.98
#